data_1ca5183142c8e7bd6c3f61f2239f24de
#
_entry.id   1ca5183142c8e7bd6c3f61f2239f24de
#
_cell.length_a   1.000
_cell.length_b   1.000
_cell.length_c   1.000
_cell.angle_alpha   90.00
_cell.angle_beta   90.00
_cell.angle_gamma   90.00
#
_symmetry.space_group_name_H-M   'P 1'
#
loop_
_entity.id
_entity.type
_entity.pdbx_description
1 polymer ?
#
loop_
_entity_poly.entity_id
_entity_poly.type
_entity_poly.pdbx_seq_one_letter_code
_entity_poly.pdbx_strand_id
1 'polypeptide(L)'
;MLARLGFTTSPLQVTPSRALGAALRTRPTPPTSAEQAGAAFTTLVSFLRGSPLTDGVSTLEHRLVNADRHTVAAVTTTAGITENLLKAALIVRRDVGRVSDVIHAAVISLALPVILEDGETVTNRPSLGPGNDRSRPYDLETNLRIAEFKVAVWSGGDMMRKRTLTADLVHLALDDSGRRPELWVAGEEPLRFLRTSTTPVANLLSRSSQHLRTRYQDRYGPHPIALHTFTATHADRVRLCNLADVLPAVATALI
;
A
#
# COMPACT_ATOMS: atom_id res chain seq x y z
N MET A 1 79.69 5.82 0.26
CA MET A 1 79.38 5.79 1.71
C MET A 1 78.02 6.49 1.86
N LEU A 2 76.95 5.74 1.75
CA LEU A 2 75.54 6.24 1.88
C LEU A 2 74.80 5.29 2.83
N ALA A 3 74.46 5.81 3.98
CA ALA A 3 73.76 5.12 5.05
C ALA A 3 72.32 4.82 4.65
N ARG A 4 71.89 3.57 4.81
CA ARG A 4 70.48 3.13 4.65
C ARG A 4 69.74 3.47 5.93
N LEU A 5 68.72 4.32 5.85
CA LEU A 5 67.71 4.51 6.86
C LEU A 5 66.60 3.45 6.69
N GLY A 6 66.55 2.49 7.58
CA GLY A 6 65.48 1.49 7.62
C GLY A 6 64.22 2.06 8.27
N PHE A 7 63.13 2.12 7.54
CA PHE A 7 61.80 2.33 8.09
C PHE A 7 61.14 0.96 8.33
N THR A 8 60.99 0.59 9.60
CA THR A 8 60.15 -0.54 9.99
C THR A 8 58.67 -0.10 10.04
N THR A 9 57.90 -0.56 9.12
CA THR A 9 56.43 -0.42 9.18
C THR A 9 55.88 -1.52 10.05
N SER A 10 55.38 -1.16 11.25
CA SER A 10 54.53 -2.05 12.07
C SER A 10 53.14 -2.12 11.46
N PRO A 11 52.54 -3.31 11.31
CA PRO A 11 51.16 -3.43 10.86
C PRO A 11 50.21 -3.04 11.99
N LEU A 12 49.38 -2.03 11.73
CA LEU A 12 48.22 -1.71 12.56
C LEU A 12 47.27 -2.93 12.63
N GLN A 13 47.23 -3.58 13.77
CA GLN A 13 46.20 -4.59 14.05
C GLN A 13 44.84 -3.90 14.19
N VAL A 14 44.02 -4.03 13.15
CA VAL A 14 42.59 -3.69 13.21
C VAL A 14 41.88 -4.82 13.94
N THR A 15 41.60 -4.63 15.20
CA THR A 15 40.68 -5.52 15.97
C THR A 15 39.27 -5.30 15.46
N PRO A 16 38.56 -6.35 14.97
CA PRO A 16 37.17 -6.20 14.61
C PRO A 16 36.33 -6.00 15.86
N SER A 17 35.69 -4.84 15.97
CA SER A 17 34.71 -4.54 17.01
C SER A 17 33.46 -5.42 16.87
N ARG A 18 33.54 -6.61 17.42
CA ARG A 18 32.46 -7.62 17.43
C ARG A 18 31.50 -7.47 18.62
N ALA A 19 31.57 -6.36 19.37
CA ALA A 19 30.87 -6.18 20.64
C ALA A 19 29.69 -5.20 20.60
N LEU A 20 29.35 -4.54 19.45
CA LEU A 20 28.22 -3.60 19.38
C LEU A 20 26.93 -4.18 18.82
N GLY A 21 26.91 -5.44 18.39
CA GLY A 21 25.73 -6.06 17.76
C GLY A 21 24.76 -6.75 18.71
N ALA A 22 25.08 -6.89 20.00
CA ALA A 22 24.31 -7.75 20.93
C ALA A 22 23.43 -7.00 21.94
N ALA A 23 23.42 -5.66 21.97
CA ALA A 23 22.76 -4.89 23.02
C ALA A 23 21.47 -4.15 22.59
N LEU A 24 20.99 -4.32 21.38
CA LEU A 24 19.71 -3.75 20.92
C LEU A 24 18.65 -4.85 20.72
N ARG A 25 18.53 -5.80 21.63
CA ARG A 25 17.25 -6.46 21.85
C ARG A 25 16.38 -5.46 22.59
N THR A 26 15.63 -4.65 21.82
CA THR A 26 14.61 -3.75 22.35
C THR A 26 13.69 -4.55 23.24
N ARG A 27 13.63 -4.20 24.53
CA ARG A 27 12.58 -4.66 25.45
C ARG A 27 11.25 -4.45 24.69
N PRO A 28 10.35 -5.43 24.66
CA PRO A 28 9.04 -5.22 24.09
C PRO A 28 8.42 -4.02 24.81
N THR A 29 8.14 -2.96 24.06
CA THR A 29 7.44 -1.78 24.60
C THR A 29 6.10 -2.28 25.13
N PRO A 30 5.76 -1.96 26.41
CA PRO A 30 4.48 -2.41 26.96
C PRO A 30 3.33 -1.92 26.06
N PRO A 31 2.27 -2.71 25.93
CA PRO A 31 1.12 -2.33 25.10
C PRO A 31 0.57 -0.99 25.62
N THR A 32 0.24 -0.08 24.70
CA THR A 32 -0.42 1.19 25.04
C THR A 32 -1.81 0.87 25.59
N SER A 33 -2.21 1.54 26.66
CA SER A 33 -3.60 1.42 27.13
C SER A 33 -4.59 1.98 26.09
N ALA A 34 -5.82 1.50 26.07
CA ALA A 34 -6.86 2.02 25.17
C ALA A 34 -7.08 3.54 25.38
N GLU A 35 -6.95 4.01 26.60
CA GLU A 35 -7.03 5.45 26.95
C GLU A 35 -5.90 6.25 26.32
N GLN A 36 -4.66 5.77 26.43
CA GLN A 36 -3.50 6.42 25.82
C GLN A 36 -3.60 6.42 24.28
N ALA A 37 -4.07 5.32 23.69
CA ALA A 37 -4.30 5.24 22.23
C ALA A 37 -5.40 6.22 21.80
N GLY A 38 -6.49 6.33 22.56
CA GLY A 38 -7.59 7.29 22.31
C GLY A 38 -7.11 8.74 22.40
N ALA A 39 -6.34 9.10 23.44
CA ALA A 39 -5.76 10.44 23.60
C ALA A 39 -4.80 10.78 22.44
N ALA A 40 -3.94 9.83 22.04
CA ALA A 40 -3.03 10.00 20.90
C ALA A 40 -3.81 10.18 19.58
N PHE A 41 -4.86 9.40 19.36
CA PHE A 41 -5.74 9.54 18.19
C PHE A 41 -6.42 10.92 18.15
N THR A 42 -6.95 11.39 19.26
CA THR A 42 -7.55 12.72 19.38
C THR A 42 -6.55 13.83 19.04
N THR A 43 -5.31 13.76 19.58
CA THR A 43 -4.26 14.72 19.28
C THR A 43 -3.93 14.76 17.78
N LEU A 44 -3.76 13.60 17.17
CA LEU A 44 -3.44 13.50 15.73
C LEU A 44 -4.59 14.02 14.86
N VAL A 45 -5.82 13.62 15.14
CA VAL A 45 -7.00 14.05 14.37
C VAL A 45 -7.23 15.55 14.50
N SER A 46 -7.04 16.14 15.69
CA SER A 46 -7.15 17.58 15.90
C SER A 46 -6.13 18.36 15.05
N PHE A 47 -4.89 17.88 14.99
CA PHE A 47 -3.85 18.45 14.12
C PHE A 47 -4.25 18.36 12.63
N LEU A 48 -4.67 17.18 12.16
CA LEU A 48 -5.03 16.94 10.75
C LEU A 48 -6.27 17.74 10.30
N ARG A 49 -7.18 18.09 11.23
CA ARG A 49 -8.36 18.89 10.95
C ARG A 49 -8.10 20.40 11.01
N GLY A 50 -6.99 20.83 11.61
CA GLY A 50 -6.67 22.25 11.79
C GLY A 50 -6.37 22.99 10.47
N SER A 51 -5.78 22.29 9.50
CA SER A 51 -5.52 22.82 8.15
C SER A 51 -5.21 21.64 7.20
N PRO A 52 -5.36 21.82 5.87
CA PRO A 52 -4.89 20.85 4.89
C PRO A 52 -3.40 20.54 5.11
N LEU A 53 -3.06 19.28 5.40
CA LEU A 53 -1.70 18.87 5.77
C LEU A 53 -0.67 19.27 4.71
N THR A 54 -1.01 19.10 3.43
CA THR A 54 -0.12 19.42 2.31
C THR A 54 0.24 20.91 2.30
N ASP A 55 -0.73 21.80 2.52
CA ASP A 55 -0.50 23.23 2.53
C ASP A 55 0.30 23.66 3.76
N GLY A 56 0.00 23.06 4.92
CA GLY A 56 0.73 23.28 6.16
C GLY A 56 2.19 22.88 6.05
N VAL A 57 2.47 21.69 5.47
CA VAL A 57 3.84 21.19 5.25
C VAL A 57 4.57 22.06 4.23
N SER A 58 3.96 22.39 3.10
CA SER A 58 4.57 23.27 2.08
C SER A 58 4.92 24.65 2.64
N THR A 59 4.00 25.24 3.43
CA THR A 59 4.26 26.53 4.11
C THR A 59 5.44 26.41 5.07
N LEU A 60 5.51 25.33 5.85
CA LEU A 60 6.62 25.08 6.77
C LEU A 60 7.94 24.95 6.01
N GLU A 61 7.99 24.15 4.93
CA GLU A 61 9.17 23.96 4.09
C GLU A 61 9.73 25.31 3.60
N HIS A 62 8.87 26.19 3.06
CA HIS A 62 9.29 27.53 2.62
C HIS A 62 9.85 28.39 3.75
N ARG A 63 9.27 28.31 4.97
CA ARG A 63 9.72 29.10 6.12
C ARG A 63 11.01 28.58 6.74
N LEU A 64 11.41 27.34 6.43
CA LEU A 64 12.67 26.75 6.91
C LEU A 64 13.86 27.10 6.01
N VAL A 65 13.65 27.62 4.81
CA VAL A 65 14.75 28.01 3.91
C VAL A 65 15.53 29.17 4.55
N ASN A 66 16.85 29.01 4.67
CA ASN A 66 17.78 29.96 5.31
C ASN A 66 17.47 30.27 6.80
N ALA A 67 16.63 29.47 7.47
CA ALA A 67 16.33 29.66 8.87
C ALA A 67 17.47 29.15 9.76
N ASP A 68 17.85 29.95 10.76
CA ASP A 68 18.77 29.52 11.81
C ASP A 68 18.06 28.60 12.85
N ARG A 69 18.84 28.06 13.79
CA ARG A 69 18.34 27.14 14.81
C ARG A 69 17.15 27.70 15.61
N HIS A 70 17.18 28.98 15.97
CA HIS A 70 16.11 29.61 16.77
C HIS A 70 14.84 29.81 15.93
N THR A 71 15.00 30.26 14.72
CA THR A 71 13.90 30.42 13.75
C THR A 71 13.26 29.07 13.41
N VAL A 72 14.06 28.02 13.18
CA VAL A 72 13.55 26.65 12.96
C VAL A 72 12.68 26.21 14.12
N ALA A 73 13.14 26.37 15.37
CA ALA A 73 12.40 25.95 16.56
C ALA A 73 11.06 26.72 16.67
N ALA A 74 11.08 28.05 16.47
CA ALA A 74 9.89 28.88 16.54
C ALA A 74 8.86 28.54 15.42
N VAL A 75 9.32 28.41 14.18
CA VAL A 75 8.48 28.08 13.03
C VAL A 75 7.85 26.69 13.17
N THR A 76 8.63 25.71 13.60
CA THR A 76 8.16 24.33 13.81
C THR A 76 7.08 24.27 14.90
N THR A 77 7.29 24.98 16.02
CA THR A 77 6.30 25.07 17.11
C THR A 77 5.04 25.77 16.65
N THR A 78 5.17 26.89 15.92
CA THR A 78 4.03 27.64 15.36
C THR A 78 3.21 26.81 14.37
N ALA A 79 3.87 25.95 13.60
CA ALA A 79 3.21 25.00 12.71
C ALA A 79 2.53 23.83 13.45
N GLY A 80 2.59 23.80 14.79
CA GLY A 80 2.02 22.70 15.57
C GLY A 80 2.81 21.38 15.51
N ILE A 81 3.99 21.37 14.89
CA ILE A 81 4.85 20.19 14.82
C ILE A 81 5.62 20.10 16.14
N THR A 82 5.03 19.40 17.08
CA THR A 82 5.55 19.26 18.45
C THR A 82 5.99 17.81 18.73
N GLU A 83 6.81 17.63 19.77
CA GLU A 83 7.17 16.30 20.26
C GLU A 83 5.93 15.49 20.69
N ASN A 84 4.93 16.15 21.27
CA ASN A 84 3.66 15.51 21.64
C ASN A 84 2.90 15.00 20.41
N LEU A 85 2.84 15.80 19.34
CA LEU A 85 2.25 15.36 18.06
C LEU A 85 3.01 14.17 17.49
N LEU A 86 4.35 14.22 17.46
CA LEU A 86 5.17 13.10 16.98
C LEU A 86 4.91 11.83 17.81
N LYS A 87 4.90 11.93 19.13
CA LYS A 87 4.60 10.81 20.04
C LYS A 87 3.21 10.25 19.77
N ALA A 88 2.20 11.10 19.63
CA ALA A 88 0.83 10.71 19.30
C ALA A 88 0.76 9.97 17.94
N ALA A 89 1.40 10.51 16.92
CA ALA A 89 1.45 9.89 15.59
C ALA A 89 2.13 8.51 15.61
N LEU A 90 3.22 8.35 16.38
CA LEU A 90 3.91 7.06 16.54
C LEU A 90 3.06 6.02 17.26
N ILE A 91 2.30 6.42 18.31
CA ILE A 91 1.36 5.55 19.02
C ILE A 91 0.25 5.10 18.05
N VAL A 92 -0.41 6.04 17.37
CA VAL A 92 -1.48 5.73 16.42
C VAL A 92 -0.98 4.82 15.31
N ARG A 93 0.19 5.12 14.72
CA ARG A 93 0.78 4.26 13.68
C ARG A 93 1.03 2.84 14.16
N ARG A 94 1.51 2.67 15.39
CA ARG A 94 1.77 1.35 15.97
C ARG A 94 0.48 0.57 16.21
N ASP A 95 -0.52 1.21 16.82
CA ASP A 95 -1.71 0.55 17.34
C ASP A 95 -2.82 0.41 16.29
N VAL A 96 -2.91 1.38 15.34
CA VAL A 96 -3.91 1.34 14.25
C VAL A 96 -3.29 1.20 12.86
N GLY A 97 -1.98 1.00 12.77
CA GLY A 97 -1.27 0.84 11.48
C GLY A 97 -1.74 -0.36 10.66
N ARG A 98 -2.43 -1.30 11.30
CA ARG A 98 -3.03 -2.49 10.66
C ARG A 98 -4.52 -2.36 10.38
N VAL A 99 -5.08 -1.16 10.49
CA VAL A 99 -6.51 -0.95 10.19
C VAL A 99 -6.88 -1.36 8.77
N SER A 100 -5.97 -1.17 7.82
CA SER A 100 -6.16 -1.61 6.43
C SER A 100 -6.27 -3.14 6.31
N ASP A 101 -5.54 -3.90 7.14
CA ASP A 101 -5.62 -5.35 7.16
C ASP A 101 -6.98 -5.81 7.71
N VAL A 102 -7.47 -5.13 8.76
CA VAL A 102 -8.79 -5.39 9.35
C VAL A 102 -9.89 -5.08 8.32
N ILE A 103 -9.80 -3.95 7.62
CA ILE A 103 -10.75 -3.58 6.57
C ILE A 103 -10.75 -4.63 5.46
N HIS A 104 -9.58 -5.03 4.98
CA HIS A 104 -9.46 -6.04 3.91
C HIS A 104 -10.09 -7.37 4.34
N ALA A 105 -9.72 -7.88 5.50
CA ALA A 105 -10.29 -9.12 6.04
C ALA A 105 -11.81 -9.03 6.23
N ALA A 106 -12.30 -7.93 6.79
CA ALA A 106 -13.73 -7.74 7.03
C ALA A 106 -14.52 -7.64 5.72
N VAL A 107 -14.02 -6.88 4.73
CA VAL A 107 -14.68 -6.74 3.43
C VAL A 107 -14.82 -8.09 2.74
N ILE A 108 -13.75 -8.87 2.64
CA ILE A 108 -13.83 -10.20 2.00
C ILE A 108 -14.78 -11.11 2.78
N SER A 109 -14.60 -11.22 4.10
CA SER A 109 -15.42 -12.13 4.93
C SER A 109 -16.91 -11.79 4.91
N LEU A 110 -17.27 -10.51 4.88
CA LEU A 110 -18.63 -10.05 4.83
C LEU A 110 -19.25 -10.08 3.43
N ALA A 111 -18.42 -9.96 2.38
CA ALA A 111 -18.89 -10.09 1.00
C ALA A 111 -19.19 -11.55 0.64
N LEU A 112 -18.42 -12.53 1.15
CA LEU A 112 -18.56 -13.94 0.79
C LEU A 112 -20.00 -14.46 0.87
N PRO A 113 -20.76 -14.33 1.97
CA PRO A 113 -22.12 -14.86 2.06
C PRO A 113 -23.10 -14.17 1.09
N VAL A 114 -22.76 -13.01 0.53
CA VAL A 114 -23.60 -12.27 -0.42
C VAL A 114 -23.26 -12.61 -1.87
N ILE A 115 -21.99 -12.89 -2.16
CA ILE A 115 -21.51 -13.10 -3.53
C ILE A 115 -21.41 -14.57 -3.95
N LEU A 116 -21.29 -15.50 -2.97
CA LEU A 116 -21.24 -16.92 -3.28
C LEU A 116 -22.60 -17.41 -3.81
N GLU A 117 -22.55 -18.17 -4.89
CA GLU A 117 -23.72 -18.76 -5.52
C GLU A 117 -24.08 -20.13 -4.88
N ASP A 118 -25.29 -20.60 -5.14
CA ASP A 118 -25.71 -21.93 -4.67
C ASP A 118 -24.76 -23.01 -5.20
N GLY A 119 -24.22 -23.84 -4.31
CA GLY A 119 -23.25 -24.87 -4.65
C GLY A 119 -21.82 -24.37 -4.88
N GLU A 120 -21.57 -23.06 -4.77
CA GLU A 120 -20.22 -22.51 -4.83
C GLU A 120 -19.49 -22.72 -3.50
N THR A 121 -18.25 -23.19 -3.58
CA THR A 121 -17.41 -23.46 -2.42
C THR A 121 -16.03 -22.85 -2.57
N VAL A 122 -15.50 -22.31 -1.47
CA VAL A 122 -14.14 -21.77 -1.41
C VAL A 122 -13.16 -22.94 -1.49
N THR A 123 -12.29 -22.93 -2.50
CA THR A 123 -11.36 -24.05 -2.81
C THR A 123 -9.95 -23.81 -2.30
N ASN A 124 -9.57 -22.56 -2.06
CA ASN A 124 -8.29 -22.21 -1.48
C ASN A 124 -8.50 -21.21 -0.33
N ARG A 125 -7.58 -21.21 0.61
CA ARG A 125 -7.62 -20.29 1.76
C ARG A 125 -7.63 -18.82 1.29
N PRO A 126 -8.66 -18.01 1.58
CA PRO A 126 -8.73 -16.61 1.16
C PRO A 126 -7.57 -15.77 1.70
N SER A 127 -7.13 -14.77 0.95
CA SER A 127 -6.08 -13.85 1.36
C SER A 127 -6.65 -12.74 2.23
N LEU A 128 -6.93 -13.03 3.50
CA LEU A 128 -7.51 -12.08 4.45
C LEU A 128 -6.48 -11.19 5.16
N GLY A 129 -5.21 -11.53 5.11
CA GLY A 129 -4.14 -10.81 5.80
C GLY A 129 -3.05 -10.33 4.86
N PRO A 130 -2.15 -9.44 5.36
CA PRO A 130 -1.03 -8.97 4.56
C PRO A 130 -0.05 -10.11 4.25
N GLY A 131 0.51 -10.10 3.06
CA GLY A 131 1.59 -10.97 2.64
C GLY A 131 1.39 -11.55 1.24
N ASN A 132 2.50 -11.64 0.51
CA ASN A 132 2.56 -12.34 -0.77
C ASN A 132 2.78 -13.84 -0.50
N ASP A 133 1.71 -14.58 -0.36
CA ASP A 133 1.75 -16.03 -0.30
C ASP A 133 1.55 -16.59 -1.71
N ARG A 134 2.60 -17.19 -2.26
CA ARG A 134 2.56 -17.74 -3.63
C ARG A 134 1.57 -18.90 -3.78
N SER A 135 1.15 -19.52 -2.69
CA SER A 135 0.10 -20.55 -2.70
C SER A 135 -1.30 -19.96 -2.84
N ARG A 136 -1.44 -18.64 -2.78
CA ARG A 136 -2.69 -17.88 -2.90
C ARG A 136 -2.53 -16.81 -3.96
N PRO A 137 -2.63 -17.17 -5.25
CA PRO A 137 -2.44 -16.22 -6.34
C PRO A 137 -3.53 -15.15 -6.41
N TYR A 138 -4.70 -15.40 -5.81
CA TYR A 138 -5.84 -14.50 -5.74
C TYR A 138 -6.32 -14.30 -4.30
N ASP A 139 -7.04 -13.21 -4.05
CA ASP A 139 -7.65 -12.95 -2.75
C ASP A 139 -8.75 -13.97 -2.43
N LEU A 140 -9.47 -14.43 -3.44
CA LEU A 140 -10.49 -15.48 -3.33
C LEU A 140 -10.40 -16.46 -4.50
N GLU A 141 -10.46 -17.75 -4.18
CA GLU A 141 -10.59 -18.82 -5.14
C GLU A 141 -11.72 -19.76 -4.74
N THR A 142 -12.63 -20.01 -5.65
CA THR A 142 -13.73 -20.97 -5.50
C THR A 142 -13.71 -21.97 -6.67
N ASN A 143 -14.63 -22.95 -6.63
CA ASN A 143 -14.86 -23.83 -7.77
C ASN A 143 -15.43 -23.09 -9.02
N LEU A 144 -16.02 -21.89 -8.86
CA LEU A 144 -16.64 -21.13 -9.94
C LEU A 144 -15.92 -19.84 -10.32
N ARG A 145 -15.22 -19.17 -9.35
CA ARG A 145 -14.59 -17.88 -9.58
C ARG A 145 -13.17 -17.78 -9.01
N ILE A 146 -12.47 -16.77 -9.51
CA ILE A 146 -11.28 -16.18 -8.91
C ILE A 146 -11.53 -14.69 -8.73
N ALA A 147 -11.12 -14.07 -7.61
CA ALA A 147 -11.38 -12.67 -7.37
C ALA A 147 -10.24 -11.95 -6.67
N GLU A 148 -10.09 -10.66 -7.02
CA GLU A 148 -9.24 -9.69 -6.35
C GLU A 148 -10.10 -8.58 -5.73
N PHE A 149 -9.71 -8.14 -4.51
CA PHE A 149 -10.44 -7.13 -3.75
C PHE A 149 -9.58 -5.89 -3.50
N LYS A 150 -10.03 -4.73 -4.00
CA LYS A 150 -9.39 -3.43 -3.80
C LYS A 150 -10.27 -2.54 -2.93
N VAL A 151 -10.04 -2.64 -1.64
CA VAL A 151 -10.91 -2.03 -0.60
C VAL A 151 -10.60 -0.57 -0.31
N ALA A 152 -9.50 -0.02 -0.85
CA ALA A 152 -9.13 1.37 -0.60
C ALA A 152 -10.03 2.32 -1.38
N VAL A 153 -10.63 3.26 -0.67
CA VAL A 153 -11.35 4.38 -1.27
C VAL A 153 -10.36 5.29 -2.01
N TRP A 154 -10.67 5.66 -3.24
CA TRP A 154 -9.81 6.53 -4.04
C TRP A 154 -10.14 8.00 -3.76
N SER A 155 -9.09 8.78 -3.49
CA SER A 155 -9.14 10.23 -3.39
C SER A 155 -8.09 10.81 -4.32
N GLY A 156 -8.48 11.18 -5.56
CA GLY A 156 -7.60 11.87 -6.51
C GLY A 156 -6.54 10.98 -7.19
N GLY A 157 -5.40 11.59 -7.58
CA GLY A 157 -4.45 11.06 -8.55
C GLY A 157 -3.45 10.01 -8.06
N ASP A 158 -3.81 9.12 -7.14
CA ASP A 158 -2.90 8.10 -6.60
C ASP A 158 -2.41 7.10 -7.66
N MET A 159 -1.22 7.37 -8.18
CA MET A 159 -0.59 6.55 -9.22
C MET A 159 -0.26 5.13 -8.73
N MET A 160 0.00 4.95 -7.44
CA MET A 160 0.28 3.61 -6.88
C MET A 160 -0.97 2.73 -6.96
N ARG A 161 -2.12 3.25 -6.55
CA ARG A 161 -3.41 2.54 -6.63
C ARG A 161 -3.79 2.21 -8.08
N LYS A 162 -3.60 3.17 -9.01
CA LYS A 162 -3.81 2.95 -10.45
C LYS A 162 -2.97 1.80 -10.99
N ARG A 163 -1.68 1.74 -10.63
CA ARG A 163 -0.77 0.66 -11.04
C ARG A 163 -1.17 -0.69 -10.46
N THR A 164 -1.48 -0.73 -9.17
CA THR A 164 -1.88 -1.98 -8.51
C THR A 164 -3.17 -2.51 -9.10
N LEU A 165 -4.19 -1.67 -9.25
CA LEU A 165 -5.46 -2.06 -9.85
C LEU A 165 -5.29 -2.58 -11.28
N THR A 166 -4.44 -1.94 -12.10
CA THR A 166 -4.14 -2.41 -13.46
C THR A 166 -3.41 -3.75 -13.43
N ALA A 167 -2.48 -3.95 -12.51
CA ALA A 167 -1.77 -5.22 -12.37
C ALA A 167 -2.72 -6.37 -12.03
N ASP A 168 -3.70 -6.14 -11.15
CA ASP A 168 -4.70 -7.15 -10.78
C ASP A 168 -5.65 -7.45 -11.94
N LEU A 169 -6.11 -6.42 -12.67
CA LEU A 169 -6.92 -6.62 -13.88
C LEU A 169 -6.18 -7.49 -14.90
N VAL A 170 -4.89 -7.20 -15.15
CA VAL A 170 -4.06 -7.98 -16.08
C VAL A 170 -3.85 -9.40 -15.54
N HIS A 171 -3.61 -9.57 -14.24
CA HIS A 171 -3.45 -10.88 -13.62
C HIS A 171 -4.70 -11.75 -13.80
N LEU A 172 -5.88 -11.19 -13.55
CA LEU A 172 -7.17 -11.85 -13.77
C LEU A 172 -7.43 -12.15 -15.25
N ALA A 173 -7.09 -11.23 -16.15
CA ALA A 173 -7.25 -11.44 -17.60
C ALA A 173 -6.33 -12.54 -18.18
N LEU A 174 -5.19 -12.78 -17.52
CA LEU A 174 -4.21 -13.81 -17.88
C LEU A 174 -4.50 -15.18 -17.25
N ASP A 175 -5.57 -15.32 -16.46
CA ASP A 175 -5.96 -16.62 -15.91
C ASP A 175 -6.58 -17.51 -16.98
N ASP A 176 -6.14 -18.74 -17.05
CA ASP A 176 -6.64 -19.75 -18.00
C ASP A 176 -7.35 -20.92 -17.28
N SER A 177 -7.72 -20.76 -16.00
CA SER A 177 -8.36 -21.83 -15.21
C SER A 177 -9.80 -22.17 -15.65
N GLY A 178 -10.40 -21.32 -16.51
CA GLY A 178 -11.80 -21.44 -16.92
C GLY A 178 -12.81 -20.93 -15.87
N ARG A 179 -12.35 -20.52 -14.70
CA ARG A 179 -13.18 -19.89 -13.66
C ARG A 179 -13.51 -18.44 -14.05
N ARG A 180 -14.58 -17.90 -13.51
CA ARG A 180 -15.00 -16.50 -13.72
C ARG A 180 -14.08 -15.55 -12.97
N PRO A 181 -13.29 -14.70 -13.64
CA PRO A 181 -12.45 -13.71 -12.99
C PRO A 181 -13.28 -12.48 -12.58
N GLU A 182 -13.11 -12.02 -11.35
CA GLU A 182 -13.82 -10.87 -10.80
C GLU A 182 -12.85 -9.88 -10.12
N LEU A 183 -13.04 -8.59 -10.41
CA LEU A 183 -12.31 -7.50 -9.77
C LEU A 183 -13.28 -6.63 -8.98
N TRP A 184 -13.22 -6.76 -7.66
CA TRP A 184 -14.06 -6.05 -6.71
C TRP A 184 -13.34 -4.79 -6.20
N VAL A 185 -13.98 -3.63 -6.36
CA VAL A 185 -13.39 -2.33 -6.00
C VAL A 185 -14.33 -1.52 -5.11
N ALA A 186 -13.79 -0.61 -4.29
CA ALA A 186 -14.57 0.31 -3.48
C ALA A 186 -14.89 1.58 -4.28
N GLY A 187 -16.14 1.71 -4.72
CA GLY A 187 -16.68 2.89 -5.40
C GLY A 187 -16.48 2.93 -6.91
N GLU A 188 -17.03 3.99 -7.52
CA GLU A 188 -17.07 4.15 -8.98
C GLU A 188 -15.75 4.66 -9.60
N GLU A 189 -14.91 5.37 -8.85
CA GLU A 189 -13.68 5.98 -9.36
C GLU A 189 -12.70 4.95 -9.96
N PRO A 190 -12.43 3.79 -9.30
CA PRO A 190 -11.59 2.75 -9.89
C PRO A 190 -12.19 2.17 -11.16
N LEU A 191 -13.51 1.96 -11.21
CA LEU A 191 -14.21 1.44 -12.39
C LEU A 191 -14.14 2.41 -13.56
N ARG A 192 -14.38 3.70 -13.28
CA ARG A 192 -14.25 4.76 -14.28
C ARG A 192 -12.83 4.82 -14.84
N PHE A 193 -11.81 4.76 -13.96
CA PHE A 193 -10.42 4.73 -14.40
C PHE A 193 -10.12 3.56 -15.36
N LEU A 194 -10.56 2.36 -15.05
CA LEU A 194 -10.39 1.18 -15.93
C LEU A 194 -11.06 1.37 -17.28
N ARG A 195 -12.25 1.96 -17.31
CA ARG A 195 -13.07 2.14 -18.50
C ARG A 195 -12.69 3.34 -19.37
N THR A 196 -11.96 4.32 -18.84
CA THR A 196 -11.73 5.60 -19.55
C THR A 196 -10.27 5.98 -19.73
N SER A 197 -9.34 5.35 -19.01
CA SER A 197 -7.93 5.74 -19.06
C SER A 197 -7.28 5.40 -20.39
N THR A 198 -6.64 6.40 -21.00
CA THR A 198 -5.86 6.26 -22.24
C THR A 198 -4.40 5.87 -21.97
N THR A 199 -3.99 5.77 -20.68
CA THR A 199 -2.62 5.40 -20.32
C THR A 199 -2.33 3.97 -20.80
N PRO A 200 -1.20 3.72 -21.49
CA PRO A 200 -0.82 2.37 -21.89
C PRO A 200 -0.64 1.43 -20.68
N VAL A 201 -1.18 0.22 -20.78
CA VAL A 201 -1.08 -0.81 -19.72
C VAL A 201 0.38 -1.08 -19.36
N ALA A 202 1.28 -1.18 -20.36
CA ALA A 202 2.71 -1.40 -20.12
C ALA A 202 3.34 -0.32 -19.20
N ASN A 203 2.91 0.95 -19.34
CA ASN A 203 3.38 2.04 -18.48
C ASN A 203 2.89 1.88 -17.03
N LEU A 204 1.65 1.44 -16.84
CA LEU A 204 1.08 1.17 -15.53
C LEU A 204 1.75 -0.05 -14.88
N LEU A 205 2.11 -1.06 -15.67
CA LEU A 205 2.83 -2.25 -15.22
C LEU A 205 4.33 -2.03 -14.97
N SER A 206 4.90 -0.87 -15.29
CA SER A 206 6.34 -0.63 -15.26
C SER A 206 7.03 -0.96 -13.91
N ARG A 207 6.29 -0.92 -12.81
CA ARG A 207 6.77 -1.29 -11.46
C ARG A 207 6.20 -2.61 -10.93
N SER A 208 5.46 -3.34 -11.75
CA SER A 208 4.96 -4.68 -11.42
C SER A 208 6.08 -5.72 -11.46
N SER A 209 5.81 -6.93 -10.97
CA SER A 209 6.78 -8.02 -11.02
C SER A 209 7.23 -8.32 -12.46
N GLN A 210 8.48 -8.74 -12.62
CA GLN A 210 9.01 -9.15 -13.92
C GLN A 210 8.14 -10.24 -14.55
N HIS A 211 7.69 -11.21 -13.73
CA HIS A 211 6.84 -12.30 -14.17
C HIS A 211 5.54 -11.81 -14.81
N LEU A 212 4.82 -10.86 -14.19
CA LEU A 212 3.58 -10.32 -14.75
C LEU A 212 3.84 -9.57 -16.05
N ARG A 213 4.91 -8.76 -16.10
CA ARG A 213 5.28 -8.01 -17.33
C ARG A 213 5.61 -8.94 -18.49
N THR A 214 6.37 -10.01 -18.24
CA THR A 214 6.70 -11.01 -19.27
C THR A 214 5.43 -11.70 -19.76
N ARG A 215 4.58 -12.22 -18.88
CA ARG A 215 3.30 -12.84 -19.28
C ARG A 215 2.41 -11.90 -20.09
N TYR A 216 2.35 -10.62 -19.70
CA TYR A 216 1.60 -9.61 -20.45
C TYR A 216 2.17 -9.43 -21.87
N GLN A 217 3.49 -9.29 -22.02
CA GLN A 217 4.15 -9.13 -23.31
C GLN A 217 4.00 -10.36 -24.21
N ASP A 218 4.15 -11.57 -23.63
CA ASP A 218 4.01 -12.83 -24.36
C ASP A 218 2.58 -13.02 -24.89
N ARG A 219 1.57 -12.58 -24.14
CA ARG A 219 0.15 -12.76 -24.51
C ARG A 219 -0.37 -11.68 -25.44
N TYR A 220 0.02 -10.41 -25.24
CA TYR A 220 -0.57 -9.25 -25.93
C TYR A 220 0.41 -8.52 -26.85
N GLY A 221 1.67 -8.92 -26.86
CA GLY A 221 2.72 -8.35 -27.71
C GLY A 221 3.29 -7.02 -27.19
N PRO A 222 4.23 -6.43 -27.96
CA PRO A 222 4.97 -5.24 -27.55
C PRO A 222 4.23 -3.91 -27.81
N HIS A 223 3.12 -3.94 -28.56
CA HIS A 223 2.41 -2.72 -28.94
C HIS A 223 1.71 -2.08 -27.72
N PRO A 224 1.73 -0.74 -27.60
CA PRO A 224 1.06 -0.07 -26.51
C PRO A 224 -0.47 -0.21 -26.64
N ILE A 225 -1.10 -0.81 -25.64
CA ILE A 225 -2.56 -0.94 -25.53
C ILE A 225 -3.03 0.02 -24.46
N ALA A 226 -3.93 0.97 -24.78
CA ALA A 226 -4.54 1.84 -23.81
C ALA A 226 -5.39 1.04 -22.79
N LEU A 227 -5.42 1.46 -21.52
CA LEU A 227 -6.11 0.69 -20.48
C LEU A 227 -7.59 0.47 -20.78
N HIS A 228 -8.31 1.50 -21.23
CA HIS A 228 -9.73 1.37 -21.59
C HIS A 228 -9.95 0.35 -22.72
N THR A 229 -9.07 0.34 -23.72
CA THR A 229 -9.12 -0.66 -24.81
C THR A 229 -8.84 -2.05 -24.26
N PHE A 230 -7.78 -2.19 -23.43
CA PHE A 230 -7.46 -3.45 -22.77
C PHE A 230 -8.64 -3.99 -21.97
N THR A 231 -9.26 -3.13 -21.17
CA THR A 231 -10.42 -3.48 -20.34
C THR A 231 -11.59 -3.99 -21.20
N ALA A 232 -11.85 -3.35 -22.33
CA ALA A 232 -12.99 -3.67 -23.20
C ALA A 232 -12.78 -4.88 -24.12
N THR A 233 -11.51 -5.22 -24.48
CA THR A 233 -11.21 -6.21 -25.52
C THR A 233 -10.39 -7.40 -25.06
N HIS A 234 -9.57 -7.25 -24.05
CA HIS A 234 -8.66 -8.29 -23.56
C HIS A 234 -8.98 -8.76 -22.14
N ALA A 235 -9.67 -7.91 -21.38
CA ALA A 235 -10.17 -8.22 -20.05
C ALA A 235 -11.71 -8.19 -19.98
N ASP A 236 -12.39 -8.35 -21.13
CA ASP A 236 -13.85 -8.35 -21.28
C ASP A 236 -14.54 -9.43 -20.44
N ARG A 237 -13.86 -10.56 -20.23
CA ARG A 237 -14.34 -11.65 -19.36
C ARG A 237 -14.20 -11.33 -17.86
N VAL A 238 -13.38 -10.34 -17.48
CA VAL A 238 -13.20 -9.95 -16.08
C VAL A 238 -14.40 -9.13 -15.63
N ARG A 239 -15.18 -9.68 -14.72
CA ARG A 239 -16.33 -8.97 -14.15
C ARG A 239 -15.83 -7.86 -13.21
N LEU A 240 -16.14 -6.62 -13.55
CA LEU A 240 -15.83 -5.44 -12.72
C LEU A 240 -17.00 -5.17 -11.78
N CYS A 241 -16.75 -5.28 -10.47
CA CYS A 241 -17.78 -5.22 -9.44
C CYS A 241 -17.50 -4.08 -8.44
N ASN A 242 -18.57 -3.41 -7.98
CA ASN A 242 -18.48 -2.41 -6.93
C ASN A 242 -18.84 -3.03 -5.57
N LEU A 243 -17.94 -2.94 -4.60
CA LEU A 243 -18.18 -3.41 -3.23
C LEU A 243 -19.34 -2.68 -2.55
N ALA A 244 -19.62 -1.43 -2.95
CA ALA A 244 -20.75 -0.66 -2.41
C ALA A 244 -22.11 -1.30 -2.75
N ASP A 245 -22.22 -2.10 -3.82
CA ASP A 245 -23.45 -2.76 -4.22
C ASP A 245 -23.81 -3.94 -3.30
N VAL A 246 -22.83 -4.52 -2.61
CA VAL A 246 -22.99 -5.71 -1.78
C VAL A 246 -22.71 -5.44 -0.28
N LEU A 247 -22.02 -4.37 0.05
CA LEU A 247 -21.66 -3.99 1.42
C LEU A 247 -22.06 -2.54 1.72
N PRO A 248 -23.21 -2.31 2.40
CA PRO A 248 -23.69 -0.96 2.74
C PRO A 248 -22.68 -0.11 3.53
N ALA A 249 -21.85 -0.75 4.39
CA ALA A 249 -20.80 -0.05 5.14
C ALA A 249 -19.74 0.57 4.21
N VAL A 250 -19.42 -0.07 3.08
CA VAL A 250 -18.52 0.48 2.06
C VAL A 250 -19.19 1.65 1.35
N ALA A 251 -20.47 1.53 0.98
CA ALA A 251 -21.23 2.62 0.37
C ALA A 251 -21.22 3.88 1.25
N THR A 252 -21.44 3.71 2.56
CA THR A 252 -21.43 4.83 3.52
C THR A 252 -20.06 5.49 3.66
N ALA A 253 -18.98 4.73 3.55
CA ALA A 253 -17.61 5.25 3.65
C ALA A 253 -17.14 6.01 2.40
N LEU A 254 -17.91 5.96 1.30
CA LEU A 254 -17.63 6.65 0.03
C LEU A 254 -18.23 8.06 -0.04
N ILE A 255 -19.08 8.44 0.92
CA ILE A 255 -19.70 9.77 1.06
C ILE A 255 -18.76 10.67 1.85
#